data_be2b844c76a7ebf261bdadbbee7e30b8
#
_entry.id   be2b844c76a7ebf261bdadbbee7e30b8
#
_cell.length_a   1.000
_cell.length_b   1.000
_cell.length_c   1.000
_cell.angle_alpha   90.00
_cell.angle_beta   90.00
_cell.angle_gamma   90.00
#
_symmetry.space_group_name_H-M   'P 1'
#
loop_
_entity.id
_entity.type
_entity.pdbx_description
1 polymer ?
#
loop_
_entity_poly.entity_id
_entity_poly.type
_entity_poly.pdbx_seq_one_letter_code
_entity_poly.pdbx_strand_id
1 'polypeptide(L)'
;MDNSKQIIALYDDYNTIIKPLIAEVEARTEQFPLPLFNEIRALHDHIARCYFKDITPEQRNIEIHKAERHVLRIILDCYKCLNLSIHDSVLLFD
;
A
#
# COMPACT_ATOMS: atom_id res chain seq x y z
N MET A 1 12.26 21.62 6.56
CA MET A 1 12.19 21.04 5.25
C MET A 1 10.81 20.48 4.98
N ASP A 2 10.24 20.82 3.84
CA ASP A 2 8.87 20.43 3.52
C ASP A 2 8.86 19.09 2.80
N ASN A 3 8.10 18.12 3.32
CA ASN A 3 7.97 16.77 2.75
C ASN A 3 6.74 16.63 1.86
N SER A 4 6.12 17.76 1.45
CA SER A 4 4.90 17.73 0.63
C SER A 4 5.06 16.92 -0.64
N LYS A 5 6.20 17.06 -1.33
CA LYS A 5 6.46 16.32 -2.58
C LYS A 5 6.48 14.82 -2.36
N GLN A 6 7.08 14.38 -1.26
CA GLN A 6 7.15 12.97 -0.91
C GLN A 6 5.76 12.41 -0.59
N ILE A 7 4.95 13.17 0.16
CA ILE A 7 3.58 12.75 0.50
C ILE A 7 2.71 12.71 -0.75
N ILE A 8 2.84 13.70 -1.64
CA ILE A 8 2.13 13.71 -2.93
C ILE A 8 2.53 12.47 -3.75
N ALA A 9 3.82 12.14 -3.77
CA ALA A 9 4.30 10.95 -4.49
C ALA A 9 3.69 9.66 -3.93
N LEU A 10 3.57 9.54 -2.60
CA LEU A 10 2.93 8.40 -1.96
C LEU A 10 1.46 8.26 -2.40
N TYR A 11 0.73 9.35 -2.41
CA TYR A 11 -0.67 9.33 -2.83
C TYR A 11 -0.82 9.14 -4.33
N ASP A 12 0.15 9.61 -5.14
CA ASP A 12 0.17 9.31 -6.56
C ASP A 12 0.32 7.81 -6.80
N ASP A 13 1.25 7.17 -6.10
CA ASP A 13 1.42 5.72 -6.15
C ASP A 13 0.15 4.99 -5.69
N TYR A 14 -0.48 5.47 -4.64
CA TYR A 14 -1.74 4.90 -4.17
C TYR A 14 -2.82 4.97 -5.25
N ASN A 15 -2.94 6.12 -5.90
CA ASN A 15 -3.97 6.33 -6.93
C ASN A 15 -3.69 5.55 -8.21
N THR A 16 -2.43 5.49 -8.65
CA THR A 16 -2.09 4.97 -9.98
C THR A 16 -1.63 3.53 -9.97
N ILE A 17 -1.17 3.01 -8.84
CA ILE A 17 -0.64 1.65 -8.71
C ILE A 17 -1.47 0.82 -7.76
N ILE A 18 -1.65 1.28 -6.53
CA ILE A 18 -2.26 0.48 -5.47
C ILE A 18 -3.75 0.26 -5.72
N LYS A 19 -4.51 1.31 -6.01
CA LYS A 19 -5.96 1.17 -6.25
C LYS A 19 -6.27 0.20 -7.38
N PRO A 20 -5.63 0.31 -8.56
CA PRO A 20 -5.86 -0.66 -9.62
C PRO A 20 -5.47 -2.09 -9.25
N LEU A 21 -4.38 -2.28 -8.52
CA LEU A 21 -3.96 -3.60 -8.05
C LEU A 21 -4.96 -4.20 -7.08
N ILE A 22 -5.46 -3.43 -6.14
CA ILE A 22 -6.47 -3.88 -5.18
C ILE A 22 -7.75 -4.30 -5.91
N ALA A 23 -8.19 -3.48 -6.87
CA ALA A 23 -9.37 -3.80 -7.68
C ALA A 23 -9.18 -5.12 -8.42
N GLU A 24 -7.99 -5.38 -8.95
CA GLU A 24 -7.65 -6.63 -9.63
C GLU A 24 -7.67 -7.82 -8.67
N VAL A 25 -7.11 -7.66 -7.47
CA VAL A 25 -7.12 -8.70 -6.43
C VAL A 25 -8.57 -9.04 -6.05
N GLU A 26 -9.39 -8.03 -5.80
CA GLU A 26 -10.80 -8.24 -5.45
C GLU A 26 -11.57 -8.95 -6.57
N ALA A 27 -11.33 -8.55 -7.82
CA ALA A 27 -12.00 -9.14 -8.98
C ALA A 27 -11.64 -10.62 -9.15
N ARG A 28 -10.37 -10.98 -8.89
CA ARG A 28 -9.90 -12.36 -9.08
C ARG A 28 -10.19 -13.27 -7.91
N THR A 29 -10.09 -12.75 -6.68
CA THR A 29 -10.26 -13.57 -5.47
C THR A 29 -11.67 -13.49 -4.89
N GLU A 30 -12.46 -12.52 -5.33
CA GLU A 30 -13.80 -12.21 -4.80
C GLU A 30 -13.77 -11.90 -3.29
N GLN A 31 -12.60 -11.53 -2.78
CA GLN A 31 -12.38 -11.18 -1.37
C GLN A 31 -11.47 -9.98 -1.26
N PHE A 32 -11.61 -9.24 -0.17
CA PHE A 32 -10.66 -8.22 0.20
C PHE A 32 -9.78 -8.78 1.32
N PRO A 33 -8.50 -9.11 1.05
CA PRO A 33 -7.64 -9.69 2.08
C PRO A 33 -7.42 -8.75 3.24
N LEU A 34 -7.71 -9.23 4.46
CA LEU A 34 -7.52 -8.43 5.67
C LEU A 34 -6.09 -7.90 5.85
N PRO A 35 -5.04 -8.69 5.56
CA PRO A 35 -3.68 -8.16 5.66
C PRO A 35 -3.42 -6.94 4.77
N LEU A 36 -4.00 -6.88 3.56
CA LEU A 36 -3.89 -5.70 2.70
C LEU A 36 -4.58 -4.49 3.32
N PHE A 37 -5.75 -4.68 3.89
CA PHE A 37 -6.46 -3.61 4.59
C PHE A 37 -5.62 -3.04 5.74
N ASN A 38 -5.00 -3.90 6.53
CA ASN A 38 -4.15 -3.48 7.64
C ASN A 38 -2.93 -2.69 7.15
N GLU A 39 -2.32 -3.10 6.03
CA GLU A 39 -1.19 -2.37 5.44
C GLU A 39 -1.61 -1.00 4.91
N ILE A 40 -2.76 -0.90 4.27
CA ILE A 40 -3.30 0.37 3.80
C ILE A 40 -3.57 1.32 4.97
N ARG A 41 -4.17 0.80 6.04
CA ARG A 41 -4.43 1.56 7.25
C ARG A 41 -3.13 2.08 7.86
N ALA A 42 -2.10 1.22 7.94
CA ALA A 42 -0.79 1.61 8.46
C ALA A 42 -0.14 2.70 7.60
N LEU A 43 -0.25 2.60 6.28
CA LEU A 43 0.23 3.62 5.35
C LEU A 43 -0.38 4.98 5.69
N HIS A 44 -1.70 5.05 5.78
CA HIS A 44 -2.39 6.30 6.07
C HIS A 44 -2.09 6.81 7.48
N ASP A 45 -1.92 5.93 8.46
CA ASP A 45 -1.56 6.31 9.82
C ASP A 45 -0.18 6.98 9.86
N HIS A 46 0.80 6.46 9.12
CA HIS A 46 2.13 7.08 9.07
C HIS A 46 2.09 8.44 8.39
N ILE A 47 1.31 8.58 7.31
CA ILE A 47 1.15 9.89 6.66
C ILE A 47 0.46 10.88 7.62
N ALA A 48 -0.58 10.43 8.31
CA ALA A 48 -1.32 11.28 9.26
C ALA A 48 -0.42 11.77 10.38
N ARG A 49 0.51 10.94 10.87
CA ARG A 49 1.44 11.33 11.92
C ARG A 49 2.38 12.45 11.50
N CYS A 50 2.63 12.61 10.20
CA CYS A 50 3.44 13.73 9.69
C CYS A 50 2.81 15.09 9.99
N TYR A 51 1.53 15.13 10.33
CA TYR A 51 0.78 16.35 10.59
C TYR A 51 0.51 16.58 12.08
N PHE A 52 1.15 15.83 12.97
CA PHE A 52 1.10 16.13 14.39
C PHE A 52 1.68 17.52 14.65
N LYS A 53 1.04 18.27 15.55
CA LYS A 53 1.37 19.66 15.82
C LYS A 53 2.83 19.89 16.18
N ASP A 54 3.43 19.00 16.98
CA ASP A 54 4.77 19.19 17.51
C ASP A 54 5.79 18.21 16.89
N ILE A 55 5.52 17.67 15.70
CA ILE A 55 6.42 16.72 15.07
C ILE A 55 7.70 17.44 14.63
N THR A 56 8.86 16.80 14.91
CA THR A 56 10.15 17.31 14.44
C THR A 56 10.39 16.88 12.98
N PRO A 57 11.28 17.61 12.25
CA PRO A 57 11.65 17.18 10.90
C PRO A 57 12.19 15.75 10.84
N GLU A 58 12.97 15.33 11.83
CA GLU A 58 13.52 13.98 11.91
C GLU A 58 12.41 12.92 12.07
N GLN A 59 11.47 13.20 12.97
CA GLN A 59 10.34 12.31 13.20
C GLN A 59 9.46 12.19 11.95
N ARG A 60 9.25 13.32 11.26
CA ARG A 60 8.47 13.34 10.01
C ARG A 60 9.14 12.48 8.94
N ASN A 61 10.45 12.58 8.79
CA ASN A 61 11.20 11.74 7.85
C ASN A 61 11.06 10.27 8.16
N ILE A 62 11.10 9.89 9.45
CA ILE A 62 10.92 8.50 9.88
C ILE A 62 9.52 8.00 9.46
N GLU A 63 8.48 8.80 9.70
CA GLU A 63 7.13 8.41 9.35
C GLU A 63 6.95 8.26 7.83
N ILE A 64 7.55 9.15 7.04
CA ILE A 64 7.50 9.06 5.57
C ILE A 64 8.19 7.79 5.09
N HIS A 65 9.35 7.44 5.62
CA HIS A 65 10.05 6.21 5.23
C HIS A 65 9.24 4.97 5.60
N LYS A 66 8.55 4.98 6.74
CA LYS A 66 7.64 3.88 7.10
C LYS A 66 6.47 3.78 6.12
N ALA A 67 5.90 4.92 5.72
CA ALA A 67 4.83 4.95 4.73
C ALA A 67 5.30 4.38 3.39
N GLU A 68 6.49 4.75 2.92
CA GLU A 68 7.07 4.23 1.70
C GLU A 68 7.25 2.71 1.74
N ARG A 69 7.67 2.16 2.88
CA ARG A 69 7.77 0.70 3.06
C ARG A 69 6.42 0.02 2.98
N HIS A 70 5.38 0.63 3.54
CA HIS A 70 4.03 0.07 3.46
C HIS A 70 3.50 0.08 2.03
N VAL A 71 3.81 1.12 1.23
CA VAL A 71 3.48 1.13 -0.20
C VAL A 71 4.10 -0.09 -0.90
N LEU A 72 5.39 -0.34 -0.67
CA LEU A 72 6.07 -1.49 -1.27
C LEU A 72 5.45 -2.82 -0.83
N ARG A 73 5.12 -2.97 0.44
CA ARG A 73 4.50 -4.18 0.97
C ARG A 73 3.13 -4.43 0.35
N ILE A 74 2.32 -3.38 0.21
CA ILE A 74 1.00 -3.49 -0.41
C ILE A 74 1.13 -3.99 -1.85
N ILE A 75 2.05 -3.41 -2.62
CA ILE A 75 2.28 -3.81 -4.00
C ILE A 75 2.72 -5.28 -4.07
N LEU A 76 3.69 -5.67 -3.24
CA LEU A 76 4.17 -7.06 -3.20
C LEU A 76 3.06 -8.03 -2.79
N ASP A 77 2.27 -7.69 -1.80
CA ASP A 77 1.19 -8.53 -1.32
C ASP A 77 0.09 -8.68 -2.37
N CYS A 78 -0.21 -7.61 -3.12
CA CYS A 78 -1.14 -7.68 -4.24
C CYS A 78 -0.64 -8.66 -5.31
N TYR A 79 0.64 -8.57 -5.68
CA TYR A 79 1.21 -9.49 -6.67
C TYR A 79 1.23 -10.93 -6.18
N LYS A 80 1.48 -11.16 -4.89
CA LYS A 80 1.38 -12.51 -4.32
C LYS A 80 -0.03 -13.06 -4.45
N CYS A 81 -1.04 -12.26 -4.13
CA CYS A 81 -2.44 -12.67 -4.25
C CYS A 81 -2.78 -13.00 -5.71
N LEU A 82 -2.35 -12.17 -6.65
CA LEU A 82 -2.61 -12.37 -8.07
C LEU A 82 -1.89 -13.62 -8.60
N ASN A 83 -0.64 -13.84 -8.19
CA ASN A 83 0.13 -15.01 -8.61
C ASN A 83 -0.50 -16.30 -8.10
N LEU A 84 -0.97 -16.34 -6.86
CA LEU A 84 -1.66 -17.50 -6.31
C LEU A 84 -2.96 -17.75 -7.07
N SER A 85 -3.72 -16.72 -7.38
CA SER A 85 -4.95 -16.85 -8.14
C SER A 85 -4.69 -17.42 -9.55
N ILE A 86 -3.65 -16.94 -10.24
CA ILE A 86 -3.26 -17.44 -11.55
C ILE A 86 -2.82 -18.90 -11.46
N HIS A 87 -2.00 -19.24 -10.47
CA HIS A 87 -1.52 -20.61 -10.25
C HIS A 87 -2.69 -21.56 -10.04
N ASP A 88 -3.64 -21.21 -9.18
CA ASP A 88 -4.84 -22.01 -8.93
C ASP A 88 -5.65 -22.21 -10.20
N SER A 89 -5.79 -21.16 -11.02
CA SER A 89 -6.50 -21.25 -12.29
C SER A 89 -5.82 -22.22 -13.26
N VAL A 90 -4.51 -22.20 -13.34
CA VAL A 90 -3.73 -23.14 -14.18
C VAL A 90 -3.93 -24.56 -13.72
N LEU A 91 -3.87 -24.82 -12.41
CA LEU A 91 -4.09 -26.16 -11.86
C LEU A 91 -5.49 -26.70 -12.16
N LEU A 92 -6.49 -25.82 -12.19
CA LEU A 92 -7.87 -26.25 -12.49
C LEU A 92 -8.06 -26.69 -13.95
N PHE A 93 -7.23 -26.21 -14.85
CA PHE A 93 -7.33 -26.52 -16.29
C PHE A 93 -6.39 -27.65 -16.74
N ASP A 94 -5.58 -28.17 -15.86
CA ASP A 94 -4.75 -29.36 -16.13
C ASP A 94 -5.59 -30.64 -15.91
#